data_1e3f05597cdfd30b6b4dab2135f65ec8
#
_entry.id   1e3f05597cdfd30b6b4dab2135f65ec8
#
_cell.length_a   1.000
_cell.length_b   1.000
_cell.length_c   1.000
_cell.angle_alpha   90.00
_cell.angle_beta   90.00
_cell.angle_gamma   90.00
#
_symmetry.space_group_name_H-M   'P 1'
#
loop_
_entity.id
_entity.type
_entity.pdbx_description
1 polymer ?
#
loop_
_entity_poly.entity_id
_entity_poly.type
_entity_poly.pdbx_seq_one_letter_code
_entity_poly.pdbx_strand_id
1 'polypeptide(L)' 'MRVKQRIKFTGKNLHEMFNLPCVKSILKADDDKPVLVMKPETLYHCNNTCVVFVGDFIEELDNGTWQVIRIQFNKIRL' A
#
# COMPACT_ATOMS: atom_id res chain seq x y z
N MET A 1 -18.26 -3.24 4.08
CA MET A 1 -17.50 -2.05 4.38
C MET A 1 -17.15 -1.33 3.09
N ARG A 2 -17.21 -0.03 3.08
CA ARG A 2 -17.00 0.72 1.86
C ARG A 2 -15.62 1.33 1.80
N VAL A 3 -15.12 1.48 0.58
CA VAL A 3 -13.85 2.16 0.35
C VAL A 3 -14.13 3.65 0.25
N LYS A 4 -13.50 4.44 1.12
CA LYS A 4 -13.66 5.89 1.08
C LYS A 4 -12.75 6.51 0.03
N GLN A 5 -11.55 6.01 -0.12
CA GLN A 5 -10.64 6.52 -1.14
C GLN A 5 -9.62 5.45 -1.51
N ARG A 6 -9.06 5.58 -2.68
CA ARG A 6 -8.06 4.68 -3.20
C ARG A 6 -6.92 5.50 -3.76
N ILE A 7 -5.71 5.18 -3.37
CA ILE A 7 -4.54 5.91 -3.82
C ILE A 7 -3.54 4.92 -4.38
N LYS A 8 -3.06 5.16 -5.59
CA LYS A 8 -2.05 4.29 -6.19
C LYS A 8 -0.67 4.77 -5.78
N PHE A 9 0.18 3.84 -5.39
CA PHE A 9 1.56 4.17 -5.07
C PHE A 9 2.38 4.11 -6.36
N THR A 10 2.76 5.27 -6.87
CA THR A 10 3.44 5.36 -8.15
C THR A 10 4.96 5.37 -8.02
N GLY A 11 5.46 5.51 -6.80
CA GLY A 11 6.89 5.68 -6.58
C GLY A 11 7.32 7.12 -6.67
N LYS A 12 6.49 7.99 -7.25
CA LYS A 12 6.79 9.40 -7.35
C LYS A 12 5.98 10.23 -6.38
N ASN A 13 4.96 9.66 -5.78
CA ASN A 13 4.10 10.36 -4.83
C ASN A 13 4.47 10.03 -3.38
N LEU A 14 5.78 9.96 -3.10
CA LEU A 14 6.26 9.58 -1.77
C LEU A 14 5.77 10.54 -0.70
N HIS A 15 5.78 11.82 -0.99
CA HIS A 15 5.39 12.82 -0.01
C HIS A 15 3.92 12.64 0.36
N GLU A 16 3.09 12.42 -0.62
CA GLU A 16 1.68 12.19 -0.39
C GLU A 16 1.46 10.93 0.44
N MET A 17 2.16 9.87 0.07
CA MET A 17 1.99 8.59 0.76
C MET A 17 2.49 8.68 2.20
N PHE A 18 3.62 9.33 2.43
CA PHE A 18 4.18 9.40 3.76
C PHE A 18 3.33 10.23 4.72
N ASN A 19 2.46 11.07 4.19
CA ASN A 19 1.56 11.85 5.02
C ASN A 19 0.31 11.09 5.42
N LEU A 20 0.11 9.88 4.90
CA LEU A 20 -1.04 9.08 5.30
C LEU A 20 -0.80 8.49 6.69
N PRO A 21 -1.85 8.42 7.51
CA PRO A 21 -1.69 7.93 8.88
C PRO A 21 -1.29 6.46 8.97
N CYS A 22 -1.47 5.72 7.89
CA CYS A 22 -1.16 4.28 7.89
C CYS A 22 0.26 3.97 7.47
N VAL A 23 1.03 4.94 7.02
CA VAL A 23 2.39 4.70 6.53
C VAL A 23 3.39 4.95 7.66
N LYS A 24 4.25 3.96 7.90
CA LYS A 24 5.23 4.05 8.96
C LYS A 24 6.58 4.54 8.45
N SER A 25 7.06 3.98 7.38
CA SER A 25 8.39 4.33 6.87
C SER A 25 8.52 3.99 5.40
N ILE A 26 9.61 4.43 4.80
CA ILE A 26 9.91 4.17 3.41
C ILE A 26 11.27 3.49 3.36
N LEU A 27 11.34 2.37 2.64
CA LEU A 27 12.57 1.64 2.46
C LEU A 27 12.88 1.57 0.97
N LYS A 28 14.11 1.16 0.65
CA LYS A 28 14.49 0.95 -0.72
C LYS A 28 14.65 -0.53 -0.96
N ALA A 29 14.02 -1.03 -1.98
CA ALA A 29 14.16 -2.43 -2.36
C ALA A 29 15.44 -2.63 -3.17
N ASP A 30 15.73 -3.87 -3.52
CA ASP A 30 16.95 -4.21 -4.24
C ASP A 30 17.03 -3.55 -5.61
N ASP A 31 15.89 -3.26 -6.21
CA ASP A 31 15.86 -2.63 -7.54
C ASP A 31 15.81 -1.10 -7.42
N ASP A 32 16.17 -0.57 -6.26
CA ASP A 32 16.15 0.86 -5.99
C ASP A 32 14.78 1.51 -6.03
N LYS A 33 13.73 0.73 -6.09
CA LYS A 33 12.39 1.29 -6.03
C LYS A 33 11.97 1.43 -4.59
N PRO A 34 11.23 2.49 -4.25
CA PRO A 34 10.80 2.67 -2.87
C PRO A 34 9.72 1.67 -2.49
N VAL A 35 9.71 1.29 -1.23
CA VAL A 35 8.71 0.40 -0.67
C VAL A 35 8.20 1.05 0.60
N LEU A 36 6.89 1.13 0.73
CA LEU A 36 6.30 1.70 1.94
C LEU A 36 6.08 0.60 2.96
N VAL A 37 6.35 0.92 4.20
CA VAL A 37 6.05 0.03 5.32
C VAL A 37 4.86 0.61 6.04
N MET A 38 3.82 -0.18 6.21
CA MET A 38 2.59 0.27 6.83
C MET A 38 2.60 0.00 8.32
N LYS A 39 1.80 0.76 9.05
CA LYS A 39 1.61 0.52 10.48
C LYS A 39 0.58 -0.58 10.62
N PRO A 40 0.95 -1.75 11.12
CA PRO A 40 0.02 -2.89 11.17
C PRO A 40 -1.26 -2.58 11.93
N GLU A 41 -1.18 -1.76 12.95
CA GLU A 41 -2.35 -1.45 13.76
C GLU A 41 -3.40 -0.64 13.02
N THR A 42 -3.06 -0.06 11.88
CA THR A 42 -4.02 0.72 11.08
C THR A 42 -4.66 -0.10 9.98
N LEU A 43 -4.21 -1.34 9.77
CA LEU A 43 -4.68 -2.14 8.66
C LEU A 43 -5.88 -3.00 9.07
N TYR A 44 -6.81 -3.14 8.14
CA TYR A 44 -8.00 -3.94 8.38
C TYR A 44 -7.62 -5.40 8.61
N HIS A 45 -6.75 -5.92 7.75
CA HIS A 45 -6.20 -7.24 7.92
C HIS A 45 -4.71 -7.14 7.68
N CYS A 46 -3.93 -7.38 8.70
CA CYS A 46 -2.50 -7.43 8.52
C CYS A 46 -2.09 -8.89 8.48
N ASN A 47 -2.20 -9.50 7.32
CA ASN A 47 -1.76 -10.86 7.19
C ASN A 47 -0.26 -10.88 7.22
N ASN A 48 0.38 -10.80 6.14
CA ASN A 48 1.81 -10.78 6.13
C ASN A 48 2.29 -9.64 5.31
N THR A 49 1.38 -8.77 4.87
CA THR A 49 1.76 -7.78 3.91
C THR A 49 1.57 -6.43 4.52
N CYS A 50 2.58 -5.98 5.21
CA CYS A 50 2.57 -4.62 5.72
C CYS A 50 3.42 -3.73 4.85
N VAL A 51 3.62 -4.11 3.59
CA VAL A 51 4.44 -3.33 2.67
C VAL A 51 3.65 -3.03 1.40
N VAL A 52 3.98 -1.92 0.76
CA VAL A 52 3.33 -1.48 -0.47
C VAL A 52 4.43 -1.27 -1.50
N PHE A 53 4.30 -1.95 -2.63
CA PHE A 53 5.25 -1.81 -3.72
C PHE A 53 4.70 -0.84 -4.76
N VAL A 54 5.57 -0.30 -5.56
CA VAL A 54 5.15 0.59 -6.66
C VAL A 54 4.16 -0.16 -7.53
N GLY A 55 3.02 0.44 -7.77
CA GLY A 55 1.93 -0.19 -8.53
C GLY A 55 0.79 -0.69 -7.68
N ASP A 56 1.03 -0.87 -6.39
CA ASP A 56 -0.03 -1.29 -5.49
C ASP A 56 -0.94 -0.11 -5.15
N PHE A 57 -2.11 -0.41 -4.64
CA PHE A 57 -3.05 0.61 -4.21
C PHE A 57 -3.24 0.53 -2.70
N ILE A 58 -3.48 1.67 -2.08
CA ILE A 58 -3.87 1.73 -0.69
C ILE A 58 -5.29 2.24 -0.64
N GLU A 59 -6.14 1.57 0.11
CA GLU A 59 -7.54 1.97 0.23
C GLU A 59 -7.87 2.29 1.68
N GLU A 60 -8.55 3.40 1.88
CA GLU A 60 -9.08 3.74 3.19
C GLU A 60 -10.51 3.24 3.26
N LEU A 61 -10.84 2.54 4.33
CA LEU A 61 -12.16 2.00 4.52
C LEU A 61 -12.99 2.90 5.44
N ASP A 62 -14.29 2.77 5.37
CA ASP A 62 -15.17 3.66 6.10
C ASP A 62 -15.14 3.45 7.61
N ASN A 63 -14.50 2.39 8.09
CA ASN A 63 -14.33 2.19 9.53
C ASN A 63 -13.00 2.80 10.03
N GLY A 64 -12.29 3.52 9.19
CA GLY A 64 -11.04 4.16 9.60
C GLY A 64 -9.81 3.32 9.42
N THR A 65 -9.95 2.09 8.95
CA THR A 65 -8.78 1.23 8.71
C THR A 65 -8.36 1.31 7.24
N TRP A 66 -7.24 0.71 6.93
CA TRP A 66 -6.64 0.78 5.60
C TRP A 66 -6.34 -0.63 5.11
N GLN A 67 -6.20 -0.77 3.81
CA GLN A 67 -5.81 -2.06 3.23
C GLN A 67 -4.96 -1.83 2.00
N VAL A 68 -4.14 -2.82 1.67
CA VAL A 68 -3.28 -2.79 0.51
C VAL A 68 -3.86 -3.72 -0.53
N ILE A 69 -4.05 -3.22 -1.73
CA ILE A 69 -4.57 -4.01 -2.83
C ILE A 69 -3.44 -4.19 -3.84
N ARG A 70 -3.07 -5.44 -4.10
CA ARG A 70 -2.03 -5.75 -5.04
C ARG A 70 -2.65 -6.47 -6.21
N ILE A 71 -2.60 -5.85 -7.36
CA ILE A 71 -3.15 -6.43 -8.55
C ILE A 71 -2.06 -7.25 -9.19
N GLN A 72 -2.25 -8.57 -9.20
CA GLN A 72 -1.29 -9.44 -9.85
C GLN A 72 -1.84 -9.84 -11.15
N PHE A 73 -1.12 -9.52 -12.20
CA PHE A 73 -1.47 -10.00 -13.45
C PHE A 73 -0.87 -11.32 -13.61
N ASN A 74 -1.60 -12.33 -13.49
CA ASN A 74 -1.14 -13.60 -13.76
C ASN A 74 -1.16 -13.77 -15.17
N LYS A 75 -0.14 -13.54 -15.81
CA LYS A 75 0.04 -13.83 -17.08
C LYS A 75 0.18 -15.17 -17.28
N ILE A 76 -0.62 -15.82 -17.54
CA ILE A 76 -0.49 -17.15 -17.71
C ILE A 76 -0.08 -17.47 -18.96
N ARG A 77 0.45 -17.70 -19.33
CA ARG A 77 0.65 -18.02 -20.22
C ARG A 77 0.62 -19.03 -20.49
N LEU A 78 0.31 -19.33 -20.88
CA LEU A 78 0.25 -20.21 -21.21
C LEU A 78 0.84 -20.79 -21.72
#